data_38b141afae06cceeeeaf576054e54d5e
#
_entry.id   38b141afae06cceeeeaf576054e54d5e
#
_cell.length_a   1.000
_cell.length_b   1.000
_cell.length_c   1.000
_cell.angle_alpha   90.00
_cell.angle_beta   90.00
_cell.angle_gamma   90.00
#
_symmetry.space_group_name_H-M   'P 1'
#
loop_
_entity.id
_entity.type
_entity.pdbx_description
1 polymer ?
#
loop_
_entity_poly.entity_id
_entity_poly.type
_entity_poly.pdbx_seq_one_letter_code
_entity_poly.pdbx_strand_id
1 'polypeptide(L)'
;MKKIYLTLLGTVFALGASADFTFSMRVGEWQVDSVYIVDTYLNQLVGTRVYEYNSDGSLAVDYSTSREYDSFLEMYVTERTKAVYSYDNGLLVKEEYFRQKGNDWVIMSMYERLDFDANGHAGTIIYYEADDDDEGQMLPTTKWVVTKSVGSDLADFEVFQYDFGEWEPYSKTVSEVNEKGQITKQTSTTQGVGVEYVSTTTYEYDEHGNTTKKVTTSDSGTSENTFEIVYDANGNISTVSEFVDGRAYCPYYFFWSKGGKTAIRSPKQLQNAAPWFDLSGRRLNGQPTHKGIFIHNGKKVYNK
;
A
#
# COMPACT_ATOMS: atom_id res chain seq x y z
N MET A 1 -2.92 3.54 -23.69
CA MET A 1 -3.39 3.91 -22.34
C MET A 1 -2.26 3.59 -21.37
N LYS A 2 -1.68 4.61 -20.72
CA LYS A 2 -0.61 4.40 -19.74
C LYS A 2 -1.24 3.79 -18.49
N LYS A 3 -0.81 2.59 -18.09
CA LYS A 3 -1.16 2.01 -16.78
C LYS A 3 -0.41 2.84 -15.74
N ILE A 4 -1.14 3.51 -14.85
CA ILE A 4 -0.54 4.17 -13.70
C ILE A 4 -0.41 3.11 -12.63
N TYR A 5 0.79 2.58 -12.44
CA TYR A 5 1.12 1.75 -11.30
C TYR A 5 1.48 2.70 -10.16
N LEU A 6 0.72 2.69 -9.11
CA LEU A 6 1.09 3.35 -7.87
C LEU A 6 1.78 2.30 -7.01
N THR A 7 3.10 2.37 -6.95
CA THR A 7 3.84 1.64 -5.91
C THR A 7 3.46 2.31 -4.61
N LEU A 8 2.63 1.64 -3.80
CA LEU A 8 2.39 2.04 -2.44
C LEU A 8 3.67 1.74 -1.65
N LEU A 9 4.66 2.65 -1.70
CA LEU A 9 5.65 2.80 -0.65
C LEU A 9 4.91 3.38 0.55
N GLY A 10 3.94 2.62 1.07
CA GLY A 10 3.31 2.93 2.33
C GLY A 10 4.30 2.56 3.42
N THR A 11 4.94 3.55 4.02
CA THR A 11 5.44 3.39 5.37
C THR A 11 4.26 3.02 6.23
N VAL A 12 4.04 1.72 6.39
CA VAL A 12 3.15 1.20 7.42
C VAL A 12 3.89 1.35 8.72
N PHE A 13 3.56 2.41 9.46
CA PHE A 13 3.80 2.39 10.89
C PHE A 13 3.09 1.18 11.46
N ALA A 14 3.88 0.21 11.91
CA ALA A 14 3.62 -0.82 12.91
C ALA A 14 2.21 -1.46 12.94
N LEU A 15 1.89 -2.20 11.90
CA LEU A 15 1.32 -3.54 12.09
C LEU A 15 2.30 -4.47 11.39
N GLY A 16 2.88 -5.39 12.10
CA GLY A 16 3.95 -6.25 11.61
C GLY A 16 3.60 -6.89 10.27
N ALA A 17 4.51 -6.75 9.32
CA ALA A 17 4.44 -7.14 7.94
C ALA A 17 3.59 -6.20 7.05
N SER A 18 4.24 -5.18 6.50
CA SER A 18 3.67 -4.40 5.39
C SER A 18 3.57 -5.30 4.17
N ALA A 19 2.37 -5.48 3.66
CA ALA A 19 2.19 -6.06 2.36
C ALA A 19 2.82 -5.13 1.31
N ASP A 20 3.99 -5.48 0.80
CA ASP A 20 4.57 -4.88 -0.41
C ASP A 20 3.80 -5.38 -1.65
N PHE A 21 2.47 -5.46 -1.53
CA PHE A 21 1.62 -5.85 -2.63
C PHE A 21 1.38 -4.65 -3.53
N THR A 22 1.97 -4.70 -4.71
CA THR A 22 1.76 -3.68 -5.74
C THR A 22 0.64 -4.11 -6.66
N PHE A 23 -0.38 -3.29 -6.82
CA PHE A 23 -1.48 -3.52 -7.74
C PHE A 23 -1.84 -2.25 -8.52
N SER A 24 -2.48 -2.45 -9.68
CA SER A 24 -2.94 -1.31 -10.47
C SER A 24 -4.19 -0.71 -9.85
N MET A 25 -4.14 0.58 -9.49
CA MET A 25 -5.29 1.36 -9.01
C MET A 25 -6.33 1.62 -10.11
N ARG A 26 -5.99 1.34 -11.38
CA ARG A 26 -6.87 1.55 -12.51
C ARG A 26 -6.71 0.45 -13.54
N VAL A 27 -7.82 -0.14 -13.96
CA VAL A 27 -7.90 -1.13 -15.04
C VAL A 27 -8.91 -0.65 -16.08
N GLY A 28 -8.41 -0.12 -17.21
CA GLY A 28 -9.26 0.46 -18.26
C GLY A 28 -10.08 1.65 -17.75
N GLU A 29 -11.41 1.53 -17.70
CA GLU A 29 -12.33 2.54 -17.18
C GLU A 29 -12.61 2.39 -15.66
N TRP A 30 -12.07 1.35 -15.03
CA TRP A 30 -12.29 1.05 -13.63
C TRP A 30 -11.21 1.67 -12.75
N GLN A 31 -11.61 2.24 -11.63
CA GLN A 31 -10.74 2.79 -10.58
C GLN A 31 -11.12 2.18 -9.24
N VAL A 32 -10.16 1.95 -8.36
CA VAL A 32 -10.42 1.47 -7.00
C VAL A 32 -11.09 2.59 -6.19
N ASP A 33 -12.29 2.35 -5.68
CA ASP A 33 -12.96 3.33 -4.79
C ASP A 33 -12.51 3.16 -3.35
N SER A 34 -12.43 1.90 -2.91
CA SER A 34 -12.09 1.58 -1.53
C SER A 34 -11.55 0.17 -1.39
N VAL A 35 -10.81 -0.02 -0.29
CA VAL A 35 -10.31 -1.33 0.16
C VAL A 35 -10.73 -1.53 1.60
N TYR A 36 -11.19 -2.73 1.93
CA TYR A 36 -11.53 -3.15 3.30
C TYR A 36 -10.56 -4.23 3.73
N ILE A 37 -10.08 -4.12 4.96
CA ILE A 37 -9.17 -5.08 5.59
C ILE A 37 -9.94 -5.77 6.72
N VAL A 38 -10.05 -7.09 6.65
CA VAL A 38 -10.85 -7.87 7.58
C VAL A 38 -9.96 -8.86 8.33
N ASP A 39 -9.94 -8.77 9.65
CA ASP A 39 -9.35 -9.82 10.49
C ASP A 39 -10.28 -11.04 10.43
N THR A 40 -9.79 -12.10 9.78
CA THR A 40 -10.59 -13.33 9.59
C THR A 40 -10.72 -14.15 10.86
N TYR A 41 -9.78 -14.05 11.80
CA TYR A 41 -9.83 -14.75 13.09
C TYR A 41 -10.86 -14.10 14.02
N LEU A 42 -10.81 -12.78 14.17
CA LEU A 42 -11.78 -12.01 14.96
C LEU A 42 -13.08 -11.73 14.19
N ASN A 43 -13.06 -11.96 12.89
CA ASN A 43 -14.16 -11.65 11.98
C ASN A 43 -14.61 -10.18 12.09
N GLN A 44 -13.66 -9.27 12.13
CA GLN A 44 -13.87 -7.84 12.32
C GLN A 44 -13.20 -7.02 11.23
N LEU A 45 -13.84 -5.92 10.83
CA LEU A 45 -13.21 -4.91 10.00
C LEU A 45 -12.13 -4.22 10.85
N VAL A 46 -10.88 -4.34 10.43
CA VAL A 46 -9.73 -3.74 11.11
C VAL A 46 -9.14 -2.56 10.38
N GLY A 47 -9.48 -2.40 9.09
CA GLY A 47 -9.02 -1.26 8.32
C GLY A 47 -9.90 -0.96 7.12
N THR A 48 -9.88 0.30 6.68
CA THR A 48 -10.50 0.74 5.43
C THR A 48 -9.59 1.74 4.74
N ARG A 49 -9.59 1.72 3.40
CA ARG A 49 -8.99 2.78 2.58
C ARG A 49 -10.05 3.29 1.62
N VAL A 50 -10.09 4.60 1.40
CA VAL A 50 -11.01 5.27 0.47
C VAL A 50 -10.20 6.23 -0.36
N TYR A 51 -10.40 6.19 -1.67
CA TYR A 51 -9.59 6.91 -2.64
C TYR A 51 -10.40 8.02 -3.32
N GLU A 52 -9.81 9.19 -3.42
CA GLU A 52 -10.32 10.32 -4.20
C GLU A 52 -9.39 10.57 -5.40
N TYR A 53 -9.97 10.89 -6.54
CA TYR A 53 -9.23 11.10 -7.78
C TYR A 53 -9.44 12.49 -8.33
N ASN A 54 -8.41 13.03 -8.96
CA ASN A 54 -8.50 14.24 -9.77
C ASN A 54 -9.35 14.00 -11.03
N SER A 55 -9.74 15.08 -11.70
CA SER A 55 -10.55 15.01 -12.92
C SER A 55 -9.86 14.29 -14.09
N ASP A 56 -8.54 14.21 -14.09
CA ASP A 56 -7.72 13.47 -15.07
C ASP A 56 -7.58 11.98 -14.73
N GLY A 57 -8.09 11.56 -13.56
CA GLY A 57 -8.03 10.20 -13.04
C GLY A 57 -6.77 9.86 -12.28
N SER A 58 -5.89 10.83 -12.00
CA SER A 58 -4.78 10.65 -11.06
C SER A 58 -5.31 10.60 -9.62
N LEU A 59 -4.63 9.87 -8.72
CA LEU A 59 -5.01 9.77 -7.32
C LEU A 59 -4.77 11.12 -6.63
N ALA A 60 -5.78 11.65 -5.95
CA ALA A 60 -5.68 12.92 -5.22
C ALA A 60 -5.45 12.70 -3.73
N VAL A 61 -6.26 11.83 -3.12
CA VAL A 61 -6.20 11.55 -1.68
C VAL A 61 -6.51 10.06 -1.42
N ASP A 62 -5.78 9.48 -0.48
CA ASP A 62 -6.06 8.18 0.11
C ASP A 62 -6.35 8.40 1.60
N TYR A 63 -7.56 8.08 2.04
CA TYR A 63 -7.94 8.09 3.45
C TYR A 63 -7.87 6.67 4.00
N SER A 64 -7.13 6.49 5.08
CA SER A 64 -7.04 5.21 5.78
C SER A 64 -7.61 5.31 7.19
N THR A 65 -8.27 4.24 7.61
CA THR A 65 -8.68 4.04 8.99
C THR A 65 -8.22 2.65 9.39
N SER A 66 -7.44 2.56 10.45
CA SER A 66 -7.00 1.29 11.04
C SER A 66 -7.45 1.19 12.48
N ARG A 67 -7.57 -0.05 12.96
CA ARG A 67 -7.86 -0.36 14.35
C ARG A 67 -6.67 -1.12 14.91
N GLU A 68 -5.95 -0.47 15.80
CA GLU A 68 -4.73 -0.98 16.41
C GLU A 68 -4.91 -1.23 17.89
N TYR A 69 -4.22 -2.26 18.41
CA TYR A 69 -4.19 -2.51 19.84
C TYR A 69 -3.08 -1.66 20.47
N ASP A 70 -3.49 -0.68 21.28
CA ASP A 70 -2.57 0.12 22.07
C ASP A 70 -2.24 -0.67 23.36
N SER A 71 -0.99 -1.12 23.45
CA SER A 71 -0.52 -1.93 24.58
C SER A 71 -0.38 -1.12 25.88
N PHE A 72 -0.23 0.20 25.77
CA PHE A 72 -0.15 1.09 26.95
C PHE A 72 -1.54 1.37 27.54
N LEU A 73 -2.54 1.56 26.66
CA LEU A 73 -3.92 1.77 27.07
C LEU A 73 -4.68 0.46 27.26
N GLU A 74 -4.09 -0.68 26.91
CA GLU A 74 -4.71 -2.00 26.92
C GLU A 74 -6.05 -2.07 26.18
N MET A 75 -6.19 -1.27 25.09
CA MET A 75 -7.42 -1.18 24.32
C MET A 75 -7.15 -0.98 22.83
N TYR A 76 -8.16 -1.31 22.02
CA TYR A 76 -8.10 -0.97 20.59
C TYR A 76 -8.40 0.51 20.37
N VAL A 77 -7.48 1.19 19.71
CA VAL A 77 -7.64 2.57 19.25
C VAL A 77 -7.92 2.60 17.76
N THR A 78 -8.62 3.62 17.32
CA THR A 78 -8.84 3.86 15.89
C THR A 78 -7.92 4.97 15.45
N GLU A 79 -7.00 4.65 14.56
CA GLU A 79 -6.15 5.62 13.89
C GLU A 79 -6.77 6.03 12.56
N ARG A 80 -6.65 7.31 12.23
CA ARG A 80 -7.04 7.85 10.92
C ARG A 80 -5.89 8.59 10.32
N THR A 81 -5.54 8.20 9.10
CA THR A 81 -4.49 8.83 8.32
C THR A 81 -5.02 9.21 6.94
N LYS A 82 -4.32 10.11 6.28
CA LYS A 82 -4.52 10.38 4.85
C LYS A 82 -3.19 10.62 4.17
N ALA A 83 -3.11 10.24 2.89
CA ALA A 83 -2.06 10.67 1.99
C ALA A 83 -2.63 11.63 0.95
N VAL A 84 -1.93 12.71 0.66
CA VAL A 84 -2.29 13.70 -0.36
C VAL A 84 -1.23 13.69 -1.45
N TYR A 85 -1.66 13.58 -2.70
CA TYR A 85 -0.79 13.44 -3.87
C TYR A 85 -0.80 14.71 -4.71
N SER A 86 0.35 15.28 -4.97
CA SER A 86 0.52 16.49 -5.77
C SER A 86 1.25 16.18 -7.07
N TYR A 87 0.76 16.77 -8.17
CA TYR A 87 1.29 16.53 -9.51
C TYR A 87 1.73 17.84 -10.15
N ASP A 88 2.84 17.77 -10.91
CA ASP A 88 3.25 18.83 -11.82
C ASP A 88 3.38 18.24 -13.23
N ASN A 89 2.71 18.84 -14.20
CA ASN A 89 2.68 18.36 -15.60
C ASN A 89 2.35 16.86 -15.74
N GLY A 90 1.48 16.34 -14.85
CA GLY A 90 1.07 14.93 -14.82
C GLY A 90 2.08 13.98 -14.17
N LEU A 91 3.18 14.49 -13.62
CA LEU A 91 4.16 13.74 -12.85
C LEU A 91 3.86 13.87 -11.35
N LEU A 92 3.88 12.78 -10.64
CA LEU A 92 3.73 12.79 -9.17
C LEU A 92 5.00 13.36 -8.55
N VAL A 93 4.91 14.59 -8.00
CA VAL A 93 6.06 15.30 -7.44
C VAL A 93 6.11 15.22 -5.93
N LYS A 94 4.97 15.01 -5.25
CA LYS A 94 4.92 15.01 -3.79
C LYS A 94 3.81 14.11 -3.27
N GLU A 95 4.10 13.44 -2.15
CA GLU A 95 3.14 12.71 -1.32
C GLU A 95 3.29 13.19 0.12
N GLU A 96 2.20 13.60 0.74
CA GLU A 96 2.18 14.11 2.12
C GLU A 96 1.28 13.23 2.96
N TYR A 97 1.78 12.75 4.09
CA TYR A 97 1.09 11.83 5.00
C TYR A 97 0.70 12.56 6.28
N PHE A 98 -0.55 12.43 6.65
CA PHE A 98 -1.15 13.10 7.80
C PHE A 98 -1.80 12.10 8.74
N ARG A 99 -1.75 12.38 10.03
CA ARG A 99 -2.51 11.71 11.09
C ARG A 99 -3.57 12.66 11.64
N GLN A 100 -4.74 12.16 11.96
CA GLN A 100 -5.78 12.94 12.61
C GLN A 100 -5.51 13.03 14.13
N LYS A 101 -5.38 14.25 14.64
CA LYS A 101 -5.35 14.56 16.08
C LYS A 101 -6.59 15.40 16.42
N GLY A 102 -7.57 14.81 17.09
CA GLY A 102 -8.86 15.47 17.34
C GLY A 102 -9.60 15.77 16.03
N ASN A 103 -9.80 17.04 15.71
CA ASN A 103 -10.43 17.49 14.46
C ASN A 103 -9.41 17.92 13.38
N ASP A 104 -8.15 17.99 13.73
CA ASP A 104 -7.10 18.54 12.86
C ASP A 104 -6.29 17.40 12.21
N TRP A 105 -5.70 17.70 11.04
CA TRP A 105 -4.77 16.85 10.35
C TRP A 105 -3.35 17.39 10.55
N VAL A 106 -2.49 16.58 11.16
CA VAL A 106 -1.09 16.90 11.42
C VAL A 106 -0.23 16.11 10.44
N ILE A 107 0.67 16.81 9.75
CA ILE A 107 1.64 16.16 8.84
C ILE A 107 2.61 15.32 9.66
N MET A 108 2.91 14.11 9.17
CA MET A 108 3.86 13.20 9.79
C MET A 108 5.10 13.01 8.94
N SER A 109 4.89 12.89 7.64
CA SER A 109 5.98 12.63 6.71
C SER A 109 5.60 13.05 5.30
N MET A 110 6.60 13.16 4.43
CA MET A 110 6.36 13.38 3.00
C MET A 110 7.47 12.78 2.15
N TYR A 111 7.13 12.48 0.90
CA TYR A 111 8.07 12.17 -0.17
C TYR A 111 8.07 13.29 -1.20
N GLU A 112 9.24 13.69 -1.63
CA GLU A 112 9.45 14.61 -2.75
C GLU A 112 10.19 13.88 -3.88
N ARG A 113 9.75 14.04 -5.12
CA ARG A 113 10.34 13.43 -6.30
C ARG A 113 10.90 14.49 -7.22
N LEU A 114 12.13 14.30 -7.64
CA LEU A 114 12.94 15.25 -8.39
C LEU A 114 13.63 14.55 -9.57
N ASP A 115 14.23 15.35 -10.46
CA ASP A 115 15.13 14.89 -11.51
C ASP A 115 14.50 13.86 -12.46
N PHE A 116 13.28 14.15 -12.92
CA PHE A 116 12.53 13.22 -13.78
C PHE A 116 13.21 12.99 -15.13
N ASP A 117 13.30 11.72 -15.54
CA ASP A 117 13.73 11.33 -16.87
C ASP A 117 12.65 11.59 -17.94
N ALA A 118 13.01 11.35 -19.22
CA ALA A 118 12.09 11.54 -20.33
C ALA A 118 10.85 10.62 -20.31
N ASN A 119 10.86 9.55 -19.51
CA ASN A 119 9.74 8.62 -19.32
C ASN A 119 8.88 9.01 -18.13
N GLY A 120 9.28 10.00 -17.33
CA GLY A 120 8.60 10.47 -16.14
C GLY A 120 8.94 9.68 -14.89
N HIS A 121 10.08 8.99 -14.84
CA HIS A 121 10.59 8.36 -13.65
C HIS A 121 11.46 9.34 -12.86
N ALA A 122 11.24 9.43 -11.55
CA ALA A 122 12.07 10.26 -10.67
C ALA A 122 13.49 9.69 -10.57
N GLY A 123 14.49 10.54 -10.78
CA GLY A 123 15.90 10.19 -10.52
C GLY A 123 16.30 10.35 -9.07
N THR A 124 15.58 11.18 -8.32
CA THR A 124 15.81 11.42 -6.90
C THR A 124 14.47 11.39 -6.15
N ILE A 125 14.44 10.70 -5.01
CA ILE A 125 13.32 10.71 -4.07
C ILE A 125 13.86 11.06 -2.71
N ILE A 126 13.24 12.01 -2.00
CA ILE A 126 13.64 12.40 -0.66
C ILE A 126 12.46 12.18 0.27
N TYR A 127 12.70 11.50 1.37
CA TYR A 127 11.74 11.30 2.44
C TYR A 127 12.08 12.24 3.61
N TYR A 128 11.04 12.86 4.13
CA TYR A 128 11.10 13.77 5.27
C TYR A 128 10.17 13.26 6.36
N GLU A 129 10.57 13.43 7.60
CA GLU A 129 9.75 13.22 8.78
C GLU A 129 9.48 14.54 9.49
N ALA A 130 8.32 14.64 10.14
CA ALA A 130 8.02 15.79 10.98
C ALA A 130 8.93 15.80 12.21
N ASP A 131 9.43 16.98 12.57
CA ASP A 131 10.18 17.17 13.81
C ASP A 131 9.20 17.08 15.00
N ASP A 132 9.50 16.20 15.95
CA ASP A 132 8.69 16.04 17.16
C ASP A 132 8.76 17.26 18.09
N ASP A 133 9.86 18.04 18.01
CA ASP A 133 10.12 19.20 18.87
C ASP A 133 9.63 20.52 18.25
N ASP A 134 9.44 20.57 16.92
CA ASP A 134 8.99 21.78 16.20
C ASP A 134 7.85 21.42 15.23
N GLU A 135 6.60 21.59 15.69
CA GLU A 135 5.40 21.26 14.90
C GLU A 135 5.39 22.02 13.56
N GLY A 136 5.48 21.24 12.47
CA GLY A 136 5.44 21.75 11.09
C GLY A 136 6.80 21.83 10.40
N GLN A 137 7.91 21.62 11.10
CA GLN A 137 9.21 21.44 10.45
C GLN A 137 9.33 20.02 9.92
N MET A 138 9.77 19.88 8.66
CA MET A 138 10.04 18.62 8.01
C MET A 138 11.55 18.43 7.87
N LEU A 139 12.08 17.36 8.45
CA LEU A 139 13.50 17.05 8.41
C LEU A 139 13.76 15.95 7.37
N PRO A 140 14.71 16.14 6.45
CA PRO A 140 15.08 15.07 5.52
C PRO A 140 15.76 13.94 6.29
N THR A 141 15.37 12.69 5.99
CA THR A 141 15.93 11.51 6.67
C THR A 141 16.55 10.52 5.70
N THR A 142 15.89 10.30 4.54
CA THR A 142 16.33 9.30 3.57
C THR A 142 16.24 9.86 2.15
N LYS A 143 17.24 9.54 1.34
CA LYS A 143 17.28 9.88 -0.08
C LYS A 143 17.56 8.64 -0.92
N TRP A 144 16.77 8.42 -1.97
CA TRP A 144 17.02 7.44 -3.02
C TRP A 144 17.53 8.16 -4.27
N VAL A 145 18.66 7.69 -4.79
CA VAL A 145 19.16 8.07 -6.11
C VAL A 145 18.89 6.90 -7.04
N VAL A 146 17.92 7.09 -7.95
CA VAL A 146 17.40 6.04 -8.82
C VAL A 146 18.15 6.07 -10.14
N THR A 147 18.76 4.95 -10.52
CA THR A 147 19.49 4.81 -11.78
C THR A 147 18.72 3.98 -12.80
N LYS A 148 17.73 3.21 -12.35
CA LYS A 148 16.85 2.44 -13.23
C LYS A 148 15.48 2.26 -12.60
N SER A 149 14.43 2.51 -13.38
CA SER A 149 13.05 2.18 -13.02
C SER A 149 12.44 1.23 -14.04
N VAL A 150 11.46 0.44 -13.58
CA VAL A 150 10.72 -0.51 -14.43
C VAL A 150 9.24 -0.34 -14.15
N GLY A 151 8.52 0.25 -15.10
CA GLY A 151 7.17 0.74 -14.83
C GLY A 151 7.20 1.83 -13.76
N SER A 152 6.55 1.58 -12.63
CA SER A 152 6.59 2.46 -11.43
C SER A 152 7.60 1.99 -10.38
N ASP A 153 8.21 0.82 -10.58
CA ASP A 153 9.05 0.20 -9.57
C ASP A 153 10.48 0.71 -9.65
N LEU A 154 11.10 0.93 -8.49
CA LEU A 154 12.52 1.25 -8.39
C LEU A 154 13.32 -0.05 -8.58
N ALA A 155 14.06 -0.13 -9.69
CA ALA A 155 14.86 -1.30 -10.00
C ALA A 155 16.27 -1.19 -9.42
N ASP A 156 17.04 -0.21 -9.90
CA ASP A 156 18.40 0.01 -9.41
C ASP A 156 18.47 1.40 -8.75
N PHE A 157 18.92 1.45 -7.49
CA PHE A 157 19.00 2.69 -6.74
C PHE A 157 20.02 2.60 -5.60
N GLU A 158 20.48 3.77 -5.14
CA GLU A 158 21.29 3.93 -3.95
C GLU A 158 20.48 4.69 -2.89
N VAL A 159 20.61 4.29 -1.64
CA VAL A 159 19.95 4.92 -0.48
C VAL A 159 20.99 5.64 0.36
N PHE A 160 20.66 6.85 0.75
CA PHE A 160 21.45 7.68 1.65
C PHE A 160 20.61 8.03 2.88
N GLN A 161 21.23 8.05 4.03
CA GLN A 161 20.63 8.58 5.26
C GLN A 161 21.18 9.99 5.52
N TYR A 162 20.32 10.86 6.06
CA TYR A 162 20.74 12.21 6.46
C TYR A 162 21.18 12.18 7.91
N ASP A 163 22.46 12.49 8.14
CA ASP A 163 23.04 12.52 9.47
C ASP A 163 23.97 13.74 9.59
N PHE A 164 23.88 14.47 10.70
CA PHE A 164 24.67 15.67 11.02
C PHE A 164 24.82 16.73 9.91
N GLY A 165 23.79 16.87 9.04
CA GLY A 165 23.78 17.87 7.97
C GLY A 165 24.30 17.36 6.62
N GLU A 166 24.67 16.10 6.51
CA GLU A 166 25.21 15.49 5.29
C GLU A 166 24.46 14.20 4.92
N TRP A 167 24.55 13.81 3.64
CA TRP A 167 23.98 12.57 3.12
C TRP A 167 25.03 11.47 3.13
N GLU A 168 24.85 10.46 4.00
CA GLU A 168 25.76 9.31 4.11
C GLU A 168 25.21 8.12 3.32
N PRO A 169 26.04 7.41 2.51
CA PRO A 169 25.62 6.20 1.81
C PRO A 169 25.19 5.12 2.81
N TYR A 170 24.00 4.55 2.60
CA TYR A 170 23.44 3.52 3.47
C TYR A 170 23.31 2.17 2.78
N SER A 171 22.69 2.12 1.61
CA SER A 171 22.54 0.86 0.87
C SER A 171 22.49 1.09 -0.64
N LYS A 172 22.71 0.00 -1.37
CA LYS A 172 22.58 -0.07 -2.83
C LYS A 172 21.76 -1.28 -3.21
N THR A 173 20.82 -1.09 -4.14
CA THR A 173 19.99 -2.15 -4.70
C THR A 173 20.20 -2.23 -6.20
N VAL A 174 20.34 -3.46 -6.72
CA VAL A 174 20.39 -3.79 -8.14
C VAL A 174 19.39 -4.91 -8.45
N SER A 175 18.78 -4.87 -9.63
CA SER A 175 17.68 -5.75 -10.00
C SER A 175 17.90 -6.50 -11.31
N GLU A 176 17.43 -7.74 -11.34
CA GLU A 176 17.23 -8.52 -12.55
C GLU A 176 15.79 -8.36 -13.02
N VAL A 177 15.62 -8.11 -14.33
CA VAL A 177 14.32 -7.85 -14.96
C VAL A 177 14.10 -8.83 -16.09
N ASN A 178 12.90 -9.41 -16.18
CA ASN A 178 12.54 -10.33 -17.27
C ASN A 178 12.16 -9.59 -18.56
N GLU A 179 11.89 -10.34 -19.63
CA GLU A 179 11.49 -9.78 -20.94
C GLU A 179 10.15 -9.03 -20.91
N LYS A 180 9.30 -9.28 -19.90
CA LYS A 180 8.04 -8.57 -19.71
C LYS A 180 8.20 -7.24 -18.96
N GLY A 181 9.43 -6.89 -18.56
CA GLY A 181 9.68 -5.69 -17.77
C GLY A 181 9.24 -5.84 -16.30
N GLN A 182 9.39 -7.02 -15.70
CA GLN A 182 9.07 -7.27 -14.29
C GLN A 182 10.36 -7.58 -13.55
N ILE A 183 10.53 -7.05 -12.35
CA ILE A 183 11.68 -7.33 -11.48
C ILE A 183 11.54 -8.75 -10.96
N THR A 184 12.47 -9.63 -11.31
CA THR A 184 12.47 -11.02 -10.86
C THR A 184 13.34 -11.24 -9.63
N LYS A 185 14.31 -10.37 -9.44
CA LYS A 185 15.23 -10.42 -8.30
C LYS A 185 15.77 -9.04 -7.98
N GLN A 186 15.90 -8.73 -6.72
CA GLN A 186 16.63 -7.58 -6.20
C GLN A 186 17.71 -8.04 -5.24
N THR A 187 18.89 -7.46 -5.33
CA THR A 187 19.98 -7.66 -4.37
C THR A 187 20.31 -6.32 -3.75
N SER A 188 20.13 -6.23 -2.43
CA SER A 188 20.43 -5.04 -1.64
C SER A 188 21.65 -5.29 -0.78
N THR A 189 22.63 -4.38 -0.84
CA THR A 189 23.82 -4.35 0.00
C THR A 189 23.72 -3.14 0.92
N THR A 190 23.68 -3.38 2.22
CA THR A 190 23.61 -2.34 3.26
C THR A 190 24.93 -2.21 3.98
N GLN A 191 25.41 -0.99 4.16
CA GLN A 191 26.65 -0.70 4.86
C GLN A 191 26.42 -0.69 6.37
N GLY A 192 27.16 -1.50 7.11
CA GLY A 192 27.22 -1.47 8.57
C GLY A 192 28.61 -1.07 9.05
N VAL A 193 28.79 -0.97 10.34
CA VAL A 193 30.11 -0.64 10.93
C VAL A 193 31.09 -1.78 10.70
N GLY A 194 31.89 -1.69 9.61
CA GLY A 194 32.88 -2.67 9.24
C GLY A 194 32.33 -4.00 8.68
N VAL A 195 31.06 -4.06 8.37
CA VAL A 195 30.38 -5.24 7.82
C VAL A 195 29.38 -4.82 6.73
N GLU A 196 29.33 -5.59 5.66
CA GLU A 196 28.27 -5.45 4.65
C GLU A 196 27.20 -6.52 4.90
N TYR A 197 25.93 -6.11 4.85
CA TYR A 197 24.79 -7.02 4.91
C TYR A 197 24.17 -7.14 3.53
N VAL A 198 24.06 -8.36 3.03
CA VAL A 198 23.46 -8.63 1.73
C VAL A 198 22.11 -9.32 1.92
N SER A 199 21.08 -8.78 1.28
CA SER A 199 19.79 -9.45 1.16
C SER A 199 19.42 -9.61 -0.31
N THR A 200 18.74 -10.71 -0.62
CA THR A 200 18.24 -10.99 -1.96
C THR A 200 16.75 -11.28 -1.87
N THR A 201 15.97 -10.58 -2.68
CA THR A 201 14.52 -10.79 -2.81
C THR A 201 14.22 -11.27 -4.22
N THR A 202 13.48 -12.39 -4.35
CA THR A 202 12.97 -12.91 -5.62
C THR A 202 11.46 -12.75 -5.68
N TYR A 203 10.93 -12.57 -6.92
CA TYR A 203 9.51 -12.30 -7.16
C TYR A 203 8.95 -13.26 -8.20
N GLU A 204 7.72 -13.73 -7.97
CA GLU A 204 6.90 -14.44 -8.95
C GLU A 204 5.61 -13.64 -9.22
N TYR A 205 5.08 -13.78 -10.44
CA TYR A 205 3.95 -12.99 -10.93
C TYR A 205 2.90 -13.88 -11.57
N ASP A 206 1.64 -13.46 -11.48
CA ASP A 206 0.56 -14.05 -12.24
C ASP A 206 0.54 -13.59 -13.72
N GLU A 207 -0.43 -14.08 -14.47
CA GLU A 207 -0.64 -13.69 -15.87
C GLU A 207 -1.03 -12.22 -16.06
N HIS A 208 -1.58 -11.58 -15.02
CA HIS A 208 -1.95 -10.16 -15.01
C HIS A 208 -0.78 -9.24 -14.62
N GLY A 209 0.33 -9.81 -14.18
CA GLY A 209 1.53 -9.09 -13.77
C GLY A 209 1.53 -8.65 -12.30
N ASN A 210 0.64 -9.21 -11.47
CA ASN A 210 0.63 -8.96 -10.04
C ASN A 210 1.54 -9.95 -9.33
N THR A 211 2.25 -9.49 -8.30
CA THR A 211 3.15 -10.35 -7.49
C THR A 211 2.33 -11.40 -6.76
N THR A 212 2.70 -12.66 -6.94
CA THR A 212 2.10 -13.80 -6.23
C THR A 212 3.00 -14.37 -5.15
N LYS A 213 4.30 -14.11 -5.26
CA LYS A 213 5.28 -14.58 -4.28
C LYS A 213 6.48 -13.64 -4.20
N LYS A 214 6.97 -13.45 -2.97
CA LYS A 214 8.19 -12.72 -2.64
C LYS A 214 8.98 -13.54 -1.64
N VAL A 215 10.24 -13.85 -1.94
CA VAL A 215 11.14 -14.55 -1.02
C VAL A 215 12.35 -13.69 -0.76
N THR A 216 12.55 -13.31 0.49
CA THR A 216 13.72 -12.53 0.93
C THR A 216 14.65 -13.44 1.71
N THR A 217 15.91 -13.51 1.29
CA THR A 217 16.99 -14.26 1.95
C THR A 217 18.09 -13.30 2.37
N SER A 218 18.55 -13.43 3.61
CA SER A 218 19.66 -12.68 4.18
C SER A 218 20.44 -13.57 5.14
N ASP A 219 21.50 -13.04 5.74
CA ASP A 219 22.28 -13.76 6.77
C ASP A 219 21.45 -14.13 8.00
N SER A 220 20.34 -13.40 8.27
CA SER A 220 19.42 -13.68 9.37
C SER A 220 18.40 -14.79 9.07
N GLY A 221 18.30 -15.22 7.82
CA GLY A 221 17.37 -16.27 7.39
C GLY A 221 16.60 -15.93 6.12
N THR A 222 15.55 -16.71 5.90
CA THR A 222 14.66 -16.56 4.73
C THR A 222 13.24 -16.30 5.22
N SER A 223 12.55 -15.33 4.61
CA SER A 223 11.13 -15.06 4.79
C SER A 223 10.41 -15.16 3.45
N GLU A 224 9.21 -15.72 3.46
CA GLU A 224 8.39 -15.92 2.28
C GLU A 224 7.03 -15.24 2.45
N ASN A 225 6.68 -14.35 1.51
CA ASN A 225 5.35 -13.78 1.37
C ASN A 225 4.68 -14.35 0.12
N THR A 226 3.48 -14.90 0.26
CA THR A 226 2.66 -15.34 -0.87
C THR A 226 1.33 -14.60 -0.89
N PHE A 227 0.79 -14.37 -2.09
CA PHE A 227 -0.45 -13.63 -2.29
C PHE A 227 -1.43 -14.45 -3.12
N GLU A 228 -2.58 -14.74 -2.54
CA GLU A 228 -3.72 -15.31 -3.27
C GLU A 228 -4.60 -14.19 -3.78
N ILE A 229 -4.67 -14.04 -5.11
CA ILE A 229 -5.37 -12.95 -5.78
C ILE A 229 -6.61 -13.51 -6.46
N VAL A 230 -7.77 -12.94 -6.15
CA VAL A 230 -9.04 -13.29 -6.79
C VAL A 230 -9.49 -12.12 -7.66
N TYR A 231 -9.89 -12.41 -8.89
CA TYR A 231 -10.39 -11.44 -9.84
C TYR A 231 -11.91 -11.51 -9.99
N ASP A 232 -12.55 -10.37 -10.25
CA ASP A 232 -13.96 -10.31 -10.62
C ASP A 232 -14.18 -10.66 -12.11
N ALA A 233 -15.43 -10.67 -12.54
CA ALA A 233 -15.78 -10.97 -13.93
C ALA A 233 -15.28 -9.92 -14.96
N ASN A 234 -14.82 -8.77 -14.51
CA ASN A 234 -14.24 -7.72 -15.35
C ASN A 234 -12.69 -7.76 -15.37
N GLY A 235 -12.08 -8.72 -14.66
CA GLY A 235 -10.64 -8.84 -14.53
C GLY A 235 -10.04 -7.88 -13.50
N ASN A 236 -10.84 -7.24 -12.64
CA ASN A 236 -10.35 -6.42 -11.56
C ASN A 236 -10.08 -7.28 -10.33
N ILE A 237 -9.06 -6.94 -9.54
CA ILE A 237 -8.80 -7.59 -8.26
C ILE A 237 -10.00 -7.41 -7.34
N SER A 238 -10.57 -8.49 -6.85
CA SER A 238 -11.66 -8.46 -5.87
C SER A 238 -11.17 -8.72 -4.44
N THR A 239 -10.19 -9.60 -4.30
CA THR A 239 -9.62 -9.95 -2.99
C THR A 239 -8.14 -10.29 -3.15
N VAL A 240 -7.36 -9.89 -2.14
CA VAL A 240 -5.97 -10.35 -1.96
C VAL A 240 -5.84 -10.89 -0.55
N SER A 241 -5.34 -12.11 -0.43
CA SER A 241 -4.96 -12.72 0.85
C SER A 241 -3.45 -12.87 0.88
N GLU A 242 -2.81 -12.32 1.91
CA GLU A 242 -1.37 -12.43 2.13
C GLU A 242 -1.08 -13.51 3.15
N PHE A 243 0.00 -14.23 2.91
CA PHE A 243 0.57 -15.21 3.83
C PHE A 243 2.05 -14.90 4.02
N VAL A 244 2.50 -14.78 5.25
CA VAL A 244 3.91 -14.60 5.61
C VAL A 244 4.37 -15.86 6.33
N ASP A 245 5.38 -16.53 5.77
CA ASP A 245 5.87 -17.82 6.26
C ASP A 245 4.74 -18.84 6.51
N GLY A 246 3.76 -18.86 5.59
CA GLY A 246 2.58 -19.72 5.64
C GLY A 246 1.50 -19.32 6.65
N ARG A 247 1.63 -18.17 7.33
CA ARG A 247 0.60 -17.64 8.24
C ARG A 247 -0.24 -16.62 7.49
N ALA A 248 -1.56 -16.83 7.51
CA ALA A 248 -2.50 -15.92 6.89
C ALA A 248 -2.57 -14.58 7.63
N TYR A 249 -2.56 -13.51 6.85
CA TYR A 249 -2.85 -12.15 7.31
C TYR A 249 -4.27 -11.74 6.90
N CYS A 250 -4.67 -10.53 7.32
CA CYS A 250 -5.99 -10.01 7.02
C CYS A 250 -6.17 -9.81 5.51
N PRO A 251 -7.17 -10.43 4.88
CA PRO A 251 -7.43 -10.23 3.46
C PRO A 251 -7.92 -8.80 3.16
N TYR A 252 -7.57 -8.34 1.98
CA TYR A 252 -7.96 -7.05 1.40
C TYR A 252 -9.10 -7.28 0.41
N TYR A 253 -10.21 -6.54 0.54
CA TYR A 253 -11.37 -6.57 -0.35
C TYR A 253 -11.46 -5.27 -1.12
N PHE A 254 -11.43 -5.35 -2.45
CA PHE A 254 -11.36 -4.20 -3.36
C PHE A 254 -12.72 -3.90 -3.96
N PHE A 255 -13.04 -2.62 -4.02
CA PHE A 255 -14.27 -2.10 -4.64
C PHE A 255 -13.90 -1.13 -5.74
N TRP A 256 -14.53 -1.31 -6.90
CA TRP A 256 -14.21 -0.60 -8.12
C TRP A 256 -15.41 0.16 -8.66
N SER A 257 -15.17 1.37 -9.22
CA SER A 257 -16.16 2.14 -9.95
C SER A 257 -15.71 2.45 -11.37
N LYS A 258 -16.67 2.77 -12.24
CA LYS A 258 -16.41 3.25 -13.60
C LYS A 258 -16.46 4.78 -13.65
N GLY A 259 -15.51 5.36 -14.40
CA GLY A 259 -15.61 6.71 -14.90
C GLY A 259 -15.30 7.83 -13.93
N GLY A 260 -14.44 7.59 -12.91
CA GLY A 260 -13.83 8.67 -12.11
C GLY A 260 -14.80 9.62 -11.39
N LYS A 261 -16.07 9.27 -11.31
CA LYS A 261 -17.00 9.96 -10.43
C LYS A 261 -16.81 9.39 -9.04
N THR A 262 -15.96 10.05 -8.27
CA THR A 262 -15.91 9.88 -6.83
C THR A 262 -17.30 10.18 -6.28
N ALA A 263 -18.15 9.17 -6.23
CA ALA A 263 -19.25 9.20 -5.30
C ALA A 263 -18.60 9.03 -3.93
N ILE A 264 -18.18 10.13 -3.30
CA ILE A 264 -17.85 10.14 -1.87
C ILE A 264 -19.05 9.53 -1.17
N ARG A 265 -19.01 8.23 -0.98
CA ARG A 265 -20.03 7.56 -0.18
C ARG A 265 -19.67 7.91 1.25
N SER A 266 -20.53 8.70 1.87
CA SER A 266 -20.36 8.99 3.30
C SER A 266 -20.20 7.67 4.05
N PRO A 267 -19.48 7.63 5.19
CA PRO A 267 -19.36 6.41 6.01
C PRO A 267 -20.71 5.73 6.30
N LYS A 268 -21.81 6.50 6.37
CA LYS A 268 -23.17 5.96 6.45
C LYS A 268 -23.63 5.25 5.17
N GLN A 269 -23.26 5.73 3.98
CA GLN A 269 -23.59 5.08 2.71
C GLN A 269 -22.74 3.81 2.48
N LEU A 270 -21.47 3.82 2.96
CA LEU A 270 -20.61 2.64 2.96
C LEU A 270 -21.14 1.55 3.90
N GLN A 271 -21.68 1.93 5.07
CA GLN A 271 -22.31 0.98 6.00
C GLN A 271 -23.51 0.25 5.38
N ASN A 272 -24.29 0.93 4.51
CA ASN A 272 -25.43 0.33 3.83
C ASN A 272 -25.05 -0.43 2.55
N ALA A 273 -23.85 -0.19 2.00
CA ALA A 273 -23.34 -0.84 0.80
C ALA A 273 -22.28 -1.91 1.10
N ALA A 274 -22.00 -2.18 2.37
CA ALA A 274 -21.04 -3.20 2.75
C ALA A 274 -21.43 -4.56 2.15
N PRO A 275 -20.46 -5.29 1.62
CA PRO A 275 -20.73 -6.59 1.03
C PRO A 275 -21.19 -7.58 2.09
N TRP A 276 -21.98 -8.55 1.63
CA TRP A 276 -22.35 -9.70 2.42
C TRP A 276 -21.36 -10.83 2.15
N PHE A 277 -20.97 -11.55 3.20
CA PHE A 277 -20.10 -12.71 3.14
C PHE A 277 -20.75 -13.90 3.84
N ASP A 278 -20.48 -15.11 3.37
CA ASP A 278 -20.75 -16.32 4.16
C ASP A 278 -19.68 -16.54 5.23
N LEU A 279 -19.86 -17.54 6.08
CA LEU A 279 -18.93 -17.84 7.17
C LEU A 279 -17.54 -18.34 6.70
N SER A 280 -17.40 -18.70 5.43
CA SER A 280 -16.12 -19.05 4.83
C SER A 280 -15.37 -17.84 4.27
N GLY A 281 -15.92 -16.62 4.41
CA GLY A 281 -15.36 -15.40 3.89
C GLY A 281 -15.67 -15.15 2.40
N ARG A 282 -16.46 -16.01 1.74
CA ARG A 282 -16.86 -15.84 0.35
C ARG A 282 -17.90 -14.72 0.23
N ARG A 283 -17.62 -13.73 -0.62
CA ARG A 283 -18.55 -12.63 -0.91
C ARG A 283 -19.81 -13.13 -1.60
N LEU A 284 -20.95 -12.60 -1.19
CA LEU A 284 -22.25 -12.86 -1.77
C LEU A 284 -22.66 -11.71 -2.71
N ASN A 285 -23.41 -12.02 -3.77
CA ASN A 285 -23.90 -11.04 -4.75
C ASN A 285 -25.08 -10.20 -4.23
N GLY A 286 -25.07 -9.82 -2.95
CA GLY A 286 -26.11 -9.04 -2.30
C GLY A 286 -26.55 -9.65 -0.98
N GLN A 287 -27.61 -9.11 -0.41
CA GLN A 287 -28.20 -9.66 0.81
C GLN A 287 -28.65 -11.11 0.59
N PRO A 288 -28.23 -12.06 1.45
CA PRO A 288 -28.65 -13.45 1.33
C PRO A 288 -30.17 -13.57 1.43
N THR A 289 -30.76 -14.38 0.56
CA THR A 289 -32.20 -14.65 0.55
C THR A 289 -32.57 -15.93 1.31
N HIS A 290 -31.59 -16.73 1.71
CA HIS A 290 -31.79 -17.96 2.47
C HIS A 290 -31.42 -17.78 3.94
N LYS A 291 -31.99 -18.61 4.78
CA LYS A 291 -31.70 -18.59 6.23
C LYS A 291 -30.25 -18.99 6.48
N GLY A 292 -29.62 -18.28 7.38
CA GLY A 292 -28.23 -18.57 7.74
C GLY A 292 -27.56 -17.43 8.51
N ILE A 293 -26.31 -17.69 8.89
CA ILE A 293 -25.44 -16.67 9.50
C ILE A 293 -24.52 -16.14 8.42
N PHE A 294 -24.47 -14.83 8.28
CA PHE A 294 -23.68 -14.11 7.29
C PHE A 294 -22.90 -13.00 7.97
N ILE A 295 -21.93 -12.44 7.26
CA ILE A 295 -21.16 -11.29 7.71
C ILE A 295 -21.57 -10.08 6.87
N HIS A 296 -21.95 -9.01 7.52
CA HIS A 296 -22.27 -7.73 6.91
C HIS A 296 -21.80 -6.61 7.84
N ASN A 297 -21.02 -5.66 7.32
CA ASN A 297 -20.39 -4.60 8.12
C ASN A 297 -19.53 -5.16 9.27
N GLY A 298 -18.76 -6.22 9.05
CA GLY A 298 -17.95 -6.85 10.10
C GLY A 298 -18.75 -7.47 11.26
N LYS A 299 -20.09 -7.60 11.14
CA LYS A 299 -20.96 -8.19 12.17
C LYS A 299 -21.61 -9.44 11.65
N LYS A 300 -21.77 -10.45 12.53
CA LYS A 300 -22.61 -11.61 12.24
C LYS A 300 -24.07 -11.17 12.19
N VAL A 301 -24.70 -11.43 11.07
CA VAL A 301 -26.12 -11.16 10.83
C VAL A 301 -26.83 -12.50 10.61
N TYR A 302 -27.90 -12.74 11.36
CA TYR A 302 -28.74 -13.90 11.15
C TYR A 302 -29.91 -13.53 10.23
N ASN A 303 -29.94 -14.13 9.05
CA ASN A 303 -31.08 -14.02 8.13
C ASN A 303 -32.11 -15.12 8.49
N LYS A 304 -33.32 -14.70 8.90
CA LYS A 304 -34.40 -15.59 9.37
C LYS A 304 -35.19 -16.21 8.23
#